data_9ee82dc79c61d0e1915701ff35dd8813
#
_entry.id   9ee82dc79c61d0e1915701ff35dd8813
#
_cell.length_a   1.000
_cell.length_b   1.000
_cell.length_c   1.000
_cell.angle_alpha   90.00
_cell.angle_beta   90.00
_cell.angle_gamma   90.00
#
_symmetry.space_group_name_H-M   'P 1'
#
loop_
_entity.id
_entity.type
_entity.pdbx_description
1 polymer ?
#
loop_
_entity_poly.entity_id
_entity_poly.type
_entity_poly.pdbx_seq_one_letter_code
_entity_poly.pdbx_strand_id
1 'polypeptide(L)'
;MRNPTNNPFQKESMQANDHLPVTEPTELAAPSIRIAFVQDNFVQAGGGERVAEEIARALPTAKVFTTVTVEARLTAYMRTRNIVKTWMQHLPNVKKYYRHYFLLYPIALRGLNLKGYDLIVSSCYGFAKMLPKPKGAVHVCYCHTPTRWIWRYEDYISRETLNPVVNAVLSRVTRLLRGLDQKAANNTDFFIANSTVVAERIREYYNRDSIVMFPAIDCSRFTVADQTDDYYLVISRLAGYKRVDLAIQACNELGRKLIVVGEGPDRPRLEGMAGDQITFAGRAPDEQVAHLLSHCKAFLFPGEEDFGLTPLEAAASGRPVIAFGKGGALDTVVDGVTGVHFARPTAESMKDAMLRAETIAWDPQALRTHAEGFDRIHFARKFVHYLQQIIDERHPKALA
;
A
#
# COMPACT_ATOMS: atom_id res chain seq x y z
N MET A 1 31.09 -14.70 6.70
CA MET A 1 30.84 -13.63 5.71
C MET A 1 30.40 -14.31 4.42
N ARG A 2 29.08 -14.30 4.11
CA ARG A 2 28.57 -14.82 2.83
C ARG A 2 28.53 -13.66 1.83
N ASN A 3 29.05 -13.91 0.65
CA ASN A 3 29.18 -12.95 -0.43
C ASN A 3 27.78 -12.48 -0.89
N PRO A 4 27.44 -11.17 -0.92
CA PRO A 4 26.10 -10.67 -1.18
C PRO A 4 25.65 -10.70 -2.65
N THR A 5 26.46 -11.23 -3.58
CA THR A 5 26.25 -11.06 -5.03
C THR A 5 25.58 -12.25 -5.74
N ASN A 6 25.14 -13.30 -5.04
CA ASN A 6 24.50 -14.47 -5.67
C ASN A 6 23.10 -14.74 -5.07
N ASN A 7 22.15 -13.84 -5.34
CA ASN A 7 20.73 -14.18 -5.23
C ASN A 7 20.21 -14.51 -6.64
N PRO A 8 19.93 -15.78 -6.96
CA PRO A 8 19.45 -16.19 -8.28
C PRO A 8 18.14 -15.48 -8.69
N PHE A 9 17.35 -15.00 -7.72
CA PHE A 9 16.07 -14.32 -7.93
C PHE A 9 16.19 -12.87 -8.42
N GLN A 10 17.38 -12.23 -8.35
CA GLN A 10 17.55 -10.84 -8.79
C GLN A 10 17.59 -10.66 -10.31
N LYS A 11 17.97 -11.69 -11.09
CA LYS A 11 18.05 -11.59 -12.55
C LYS A 11 16.69 -11.75 -13.25
N GLU A 12 15.74 -12.42 -12.63
CA GLU A 12 14.42 -12.66 -13.22
C GLU A 12 13.39 -11.56 -12.90
N SER A 13 13.60 -10.79 -11.82
CA SER A 13 12.60 -9.79 -11.36
C SER A 13 12.50 -8.52 -12.21
N MET A 14 13.50 -8.20 -13.04
CA MET A 14 13.48 -7.02 -13.92
C MET A 14 12.83 -7.29 -15.29
N GLN A 15 12.59 -8.54 -15.68
CA GLN A 15 11.94 -8.92 -16.92
C GLN A 15 10.57 -9.60 -16.78
N ALA A 16 10.13 -9.90 -15.57
CA ALA A 16 8.90 -10.67 -15.30
C ALA A 16 7.62 -9.84 -15.20
N ASN A 17 7.42 -8.88 -16.12
CA ASN A 17 6.05 -8.46 -16.47
C ASN A 17 5.41 -9.42 -17.50
N ASP A 18 6.13 -10.47 -17.94
CA ASP A 18 5.69 -11.40 -18.96
C ASP A 18 5.14 -12.70 -18.33
N HIS A 19 3.82 -12.84 -18.48
CA HIS A 19 3.05 -14.07 -18.67
C HIS A 19 3.57 -15.35 -17.98
N LEU A 20 3.38 -15.45 -16.67
CA LEU A 20 3.29 -16.77 -16.06
C LEU A 20 2.12 -17.54 -16.74
N PRO A 21 2.31 -18.80 -17.14
CA PRO A 21 1.26 -19.57 -17.81
C PRO A 21 0.01 -19.65 -16.94
N VAL A 22 -1.16 -19.60 -17.59
CA VAL A 22 -2.50 -19.62 -16.96
C VAL A 22 -2.71 -20.84 -16.03
N THR A 23 -1.84 -21.82 -16.09
CA THR A 23 -1.91 -23.10 -15.38
C THR A 23 -1.18 -23.14 -14.02
N GLU A 24 -0.53 -22.06 -13.58
CA GLU A 24 0.16 -22.09 -12.28
C GLU A 24 -0.81 -22.11 -11.10
N PRO A 25 -0.47 -22.87 -10.01
CA PRO A 25 -1.34 -23.02 -8.86
C PRO A 25 -1.53 -21.67 -8.14
N THR A 26 -2.76 -21.42 -7.70
CA THR A 26 -3.12 -20.30 -6.83
C THR A 26 -3.04 -20.64 -5.35
N GLU A 27 -2.66 -21.89 -5.02
CA GLU A 27 -2.53 -22.42 -3.65
C GLU A 27 -1.18 -23.11 -3.47
N LEU A 28 -0.60 -23.01 -2.28
CA LEU A 28 0.66 -23.66 -1.95
C LEU A 28 0.52 -25.19 -1.95
N ALA A 29 1.36 -25.86 -2.70
CA ALA A 29 1.45 -27.33 -2.75
C ALA A 29 2.28 -27.88 -1.60
N ALA A 30 2.00 -27.49 -0.35
CA ALA A 30 2.72 -27.90 0.83
C ALA A 30 1.77 -28.07 2.03
N PRO A 31 0.92 -29.11 2.05
CA PRO A 31 -0.12 -29.29 3.07
C PRO A 31 0.43 -29.49 4.48
N SER A 32 1.69 -29.91 4.64
CA SER A 32 2.35 -30.10 5.93
C SER A 32 2.92 -28.79 6.52
N ILE A 33 3.04 -27.71 5.74
CA ILE A 33 3.60 -26.44 6.18
C ILE A 33 2.54 -25.63 6.94
N ARG A 34 2.85 -25.27 8.18
CA ARG A 34 2.00 -24.40 9.01
C ARG A 34 2.34 -22.96 8.78
N ILE A 35 1.37 -22.16 8.31
CA ILE A 35 1.56 -20.77 7.91
C ILE A 35 0.92 -19.82 8.92
N ALA A 36 1.69 -18.83 9.37
CA ALA A 36 1.18 -17.67 10.09
C ALA A 36 1.21 -16.42 9.21
N PHE A 37 0.10 -15.71 9.10
CA PHE A 37 0.03 -14.42 8.48
C PHE A 37 -0.13 -13.34 9.54
N VAL A 38 0.78 -12.35 9.58
CA VAL A 38 0.82 -11.29 10.60
C VAL A 38 0.64 -9.92 9.93
N GLN A 39 -0.43 -9.21 10.28
CA GLN A 39 -0.71 -7.86 9.82
C GLN A 39 -0.51 -6.84 10.96
N ASP A 40 -0.02 -5.65 10.67
CA ASP A 40 0.15 -4.59 11.68
C ASP A 40 -1.13 -4.34 12.48
N ASN A 41 -2.19 -3.97 11.81
CA ASN A 41 -3.54 -3.82 12.40
C ASN A 41 -4.62 -3.77 11.30
N PHE A 42 -5.89 -3.91 11.69
CA PHE A 42 -7.07 -3.74 10.83
C PHE A 42 -7.99 -2.67 11.43
N VAL A 43 -7.65 -1.39 11.23
CA VAL A 43 -8.33 -0.27 11.90
C VAL A 43 -8.89 0.76 10.91
N GLN A 44 -8.35 0.87 9.71
CA GLN A 44 -8.63 1.99 8.81
C GLN A 44 -9.50 1.65 7.59
N ALA A 45 -9.52 0.39 7.15
CA ALA A 45 -9.99 -0.05 5.83
C ALA A 45 -9.24 0.67 4.69
N GLY A 46 -7.92 0.81 4.84
CA GLY A 46 -7.04 1.48 3.88
C GLY A 46 -6.40 0.53 2.88
N GLY A 47 -5.57 1.08 1.96
CA GLY A 47 -4.90 0.29 0.92
C GLY A 47 -4.04 -0.86 1.47
N GLY A 48 -3.27 -0.63 2.55
CA GLY A 48 -2.46 -1.70 3.16
C GLY A 48 -3.30 -2.85 3.74
N GLU A 49 -4.51 -2.57 4.23
CA GLU A 49 -5.44 -3.60 4.72
C GLU A 49 -6.12 -4.35 3.57
N ARG A 50 -6.38 -3.69 2.43
CA ARG A 50 -6.84 -4.35 1.20
C ARG A 50 -5.78 -5.31 0.66
N VAL A 51 -4.52 -4.91 0.63
CA VAL A 51 -3.40 -5.79 0.25
C VAL A 51 -3.25 -6.96 1.23
N ALA A 52 -3.42 -6.72 2.53
CA ALA A 52 -3.42 -7.80 3.53
C ALA A 52 -4.54 -8.81 3.30
N GLU A 53 -5.70 -8.38 2.82
CA GLU A 53 -6.77 -9.28 2.40
C GLU A 53 -6.35 -10.13 1.21
N GLU A 54 -5.72 -9.55 0.16
CA GLU A 54 -5.27 -10.33 -1.00
C GLU A 54 -4.19 -11.37 -0.61
N ILE A 55 -3.28 -11.01 0.30
CA ILE A 55 -2.34 -11.98 0.90
C ILE A 55 -3.08 -13.08 1.65
N ALA A 56 -4.10 -12.73 2.45
CA ALA A 56 -4.89 -13.72 3.19
C ALA A 56 -5.72 -14.64 2.28
N ARG A 57 -6.16 -14.13 1.11
CA ARG A 57 -6.84 -14.93 0.06
C ARG A 57 -5.87 -15.89 -0.62
N ALA A 58 -4.67 -15.45 -0.91
CA ALA A 58 -3.60 -16.30 -1.46
C ALA A 58 -3.11 -17.37 -0.45
N LEU A 59 -3.37 -17.17 0.85
CA LEU A 59 -2.99 -18.08 1.93
C LEU A 59 -4.23 -18.51 2.75
N PRO A 60 -5.17 -19.28 2.18
CA PRO A 60 -6.43 -19.60 2.83
C PRO A 60 -6.26 -20.44 4.11
N THR A 61 -5.21 -21.24 4.22
CA THR A 61 -4.89 -22.07 5.39
C THR A 61 -4.13 -21.33 6.48
N ALA A 62 -3.59 -20.12 6.19
CA ALA A 62 -2.80 -19.37 7.15
C ALA A 62 -3.63 -18.89 8.34
N LYS A 63 -3.09 -19.04 9.56
CA LYS A 63 -3.64 -18.40 10.75
C LYS A 63 -3.31 -16.91 10.74
N VAL A 64 -4.33 -16.08 10.91
CA VAL A 64 -4.15 -14.61 10.86
C VAL A 64 -3.90 -14.06 12.27
N PHE A 65 -2.87 -13.24 12.40
CA PHE A 65 -2.51 -12.53 13.63
C PHE A 65 -2.45 -11.02 13.38
N THR A 66 -2.83 -10.23 14.38
CA THR A 66 -2.73 -8.77 14.30
C THR A 66 -2.68 -8.15 15.70
N THR A 67 -2.33 -6.86 15.77
CA THR A 67 -2.34 -6.16 17.05
C THR A 67 -3.75 -5.74 17.48
N VAL A 68 -4.46 -5.00 16.62
CA VAL A 68 -5.78 -4.40 16.90
C VAL A 68 -6.68 -4.54 15.69
N THR A 69 -7.97 -4.80 15.91
CA THR A 69 -9.01 -4.78 14.88
C THR A 69 -10.16 -3.85 15.25
N VAL A 70 -10.77 -3.27 14.23
CA VAL A 70 -12.09 -2.63 14.31
C VAL A 70 -13.04 -3.40 13.41
N GLU A 71 -13.91 -4.22 13.98
CA GLU A 71 -14.78 -5.16 13.25
C GLU A 71 -15.57 -4.49 12.10
N ALA A 72 -16.08 -3.28 12.33
CA ALA A 72 -16.80 -2.50 11.31
C ALA A 72 -15.91 -2.07 10.12
N ARG A 73 -14.59 -2.22 10.23
CA ARG A 73 -13.61 -1.88 9.19
C ARG A 73 -13.07 -3.09 8.43
N LEU A 74 -13.35 -4.29 8.93
CA LEU A 74 -13.00 -5.52 8.24
C LEU A 74 -13.87 -5.68 6.99
N THR A 75 -13.26 -6.12 5.92
CA THR A 75 -13.99 -6.55 4.71
C THR A 75 -14.83 -7.80 4.99
N ALA A 76 -15.77 -8.13 4.11
CA ALA A 76 -16.60 -9.32 4.24
C ALA A 76 -15.73 -10.59 4.36
N TYR A 77 -14.70 -10.73 3.53
CA TYR A 77 -13.77 -11.87 3.58
C TYR A 77 -12.99 -11.92 4.90
N MET A 78 -12.43 -10.80 5.36
CA MET A 78 -11.63 -10.80 6.60
C MET A 78 -12.49 -11.09 7.84
N ARG A 79 -13.79 -10.82 7.82
CA ARG A 79 -14.72 -11.23 8.90
C ARG A 79 -14.92 -12.75 9.00
N THR A 80 -14.76 -13.49 7.91
CA THR A 80 -14.84 -14.96 7.93
C THR A 80 -13.58 -15.61 8.48
N ARG A 81 -12.46 -14.87 8.59
CA ARG A 81 -11.17 -15.37 9.06
C ARG A 81 -11.08 -15.35 10.59
N ASN A 82 -10.51 -16.41 11.16
CA ASN A 82 -10.19 -16.42 12.59
C ASN A 82 -8.93 -15.58 12.85
N ILE A 83 -9.11 -14.34 13.32
CA ILE A 83 -8.04 -13.38 13.58
C ILE A 83 -7.65 -13.37 15.04
N VAL A 84 -6.43 -13.77 15.35
CA VAL A 84 -5.84 -13.70 16.69
C VAL A 84 -5.33 -12.29 16.94
N LYS A 85 -5.85 -11.64 17.97
CA LYS A 85 -5.50 -10.27 18.36
C LYS A 85 -4.54 -10.30 19.55
N THR A 86 -3.63 -9.33 19.60
CA THR A 86 -2.77 -9.19 20.79
C THR A 86 -3.55 -8.56 21.95
N TRP A 87 -2.93 -8.53 23.13
CA TRP A 87 -3.46 -7.86 24.33
C TRP A 87 -3.78 -6.36 24.08
N MET A 88 -3.15 -5.71 23.10
CA MET A 88 -3.44 -4.32 22.75
C MET A 88 -4.91 -4.07 22.38
N GLN A 89 -5.65 -5.10 21.93
CA GLN A 89 -7.08 -4.99 21.63
C GLN A 89 -7.89 -4.51 22.84
N HIS A 90 -7.40 -4.76 24.05
CA HIS A 90 -8.09 -4.45 25.31
C HIS A 90 -7.66 -3.10 25.95
N LEU A 91 -6.75 -2.37 25.30
CA LEU A 91 -6.34 -1.05 25.80
C LEU A 91 -7.50 -0.03 25.70
N PRO A 92 -7.55 0.94 26.63
CA PRO A 92 -8.60 1.97 26.65
C PRO A 92 -8.69 2.72 25.31
N ASN A 93 -9.89 2.78 24.74
CA ASN A 93 -10.15 3.51 23.50
C ASN A 93 -9.15 3.23 22.35
N VAL A 94 -8.51 2.05 22.31
CA VAL A 94 -7.48 1.70 21.33
C VAL A 94 -7.98 1.83 19.90
N LYS A 95 -9.24 1.54 19.63
CA LYS A 95 -9.85 1.68 18.31
C LYS A 95 -9.80 3.12 17.76
N LYS A 96 -9.85 4.11 18.65
CA LYS A 96 -9.77 5.54 18.32
C LYS A 96 -8.34 6.06 18.37
N TYR A 97 -7.58 5.64 19.38
CA TYR A 97 -6.25 6.18 19.70
C TYR A 97 -5.10 5.20 19.41
N TYR A 98 -5.30 4.18 18.55
CA TYR A 98 -4.31 3.15 18.24
C TYR A 98 -2.93 3.72 17.86
N ARG A 99 -2.88 4.87 17.19
CA ARG A 99 -1.63 5.54 16.80
C ARG A 99 -0.82 6.05 17.99
N HIS A 100 -1.49 6.48 19.06
CA HIS A 100 -0.83 6.98 20.27
C HIS A 100 -0.15 5.86 21.05
N TYR A 101 -0.59 4.61 20.84
CA TYR A 101 0.01 3.42 21.43
C TYR A 101 1.19 2.86 20.64
N PHE A 102 1.79 3.63 19.74
CA PHE A 102 2.82 3.17 18.81
C PHE A 102 4.03 2.49 19.48
N LEU A 103 4.42 2.92 20.69
CA LEU A 103 5.50 2.32 21.45
C LEU A 103 5.18 0.91 21.98
N LEU A 104 3.92 0.54 22.05
CA LEU A 104 3.47 -0.77 22.55
C LEU A 104 3.41 -1.83 21.44
N TYR A 105 3.36 -1.43 20.17
CA TYR A 105 3.31 -2.37 19.04
C TYR A 105 4.48 -3.37 19.03
N PRO A 106 5.75 -2.93 19.18
CA PRO A 106 6.87 -3.87 19.22
C PRO A 106 6.78 -4.89 20.36
N ILE A 107 6.24 -4.46 21.51
CA ILE A 107 6.07 -5.34 22.69
C ILE A 107 4.95 -6.35 22.43
N ALA A 108 3.82 -5.88 21.93
CA ALA A 108 2.67 -6.73 21.65
C ALA A 108 2.96 -7.79 20.57
N LEU A 109 3.64 -7.38 19.48
CA LEU A 109 4.03 -8.28 18.41
C LEU A 109 5.02 -9.35 18.88
N ARG A 110 6.01 -8.99 19.72
CA ARG A 110 6.95 -9.97 20.33
C ARG A 110 6.27 -10.96 21.26
N GLY A 111 5.09 -10.62 21.80
CA GLY A 111 4.26 -11.51 22.62
C GLY A 111 3.43 -12.53 21.83
N LEU A 112 3.45 -12.51 20.50
CA LEU A 112 2.73 -13.49 19.69
C LEU A 112 3.33 -14.90 19.87
N ASN A 113 2.47 -15.88 20.05
CA ASN A 113 2.91 -17.28 20.07
C ASN A 113 2.92 -17.84 18.64
N LEU A 114 4.07 -17.81 18.01
CA LEU A 114 4.30 -18.33 16.67
C LEU A 114 5.07 -19.67 16.66
N LYS A 115 5.14 -20.38 17.80
CA LYS A 115 5.77 -21.69 17.89
C LYS A 115 5.04 -22.71 17.01
N GLY A 116 5.81 -23.51 16.28
CA GLY A 116 5.30 -24.55 15.40
C GLY A 116 4.74 -24.05 14.06
N TYR A 117 4.93 -22.79 13.72
CA TYR A 117 4.76 -22.32 12.35
C TYR A 117 6.09 -22.41 11.61
N ASP A 118 6.03 -22.87 10.36
CA ASP A 118 7.19 -23.11 9.49
C ASP A 118 7.43 -21.91 8.58
N LEU A 119 6.35 -21.31 8.10
CA LEU A 119 6.37 -20.09 7.29
C LEU A 119 5.59 -18.98 7.99
N ILE A 120 6.24 -17.82 8.14
CA ILE A 120 5.61 -16.62 8.67
C ILE A 120 5.63 -15.56 7.57
N VAL A 121 4.47 -15.08 7.17
CA VAL A 121 4.32 -13.96 6.26
C VAL A 121 3.86 -12.76 7.07
N SER A 122 4.60 -11.65 7.00
CA SER A 122 4.16 -10.39 7.60
C SER A 122 3.83 -9.35 6.53
N SER A 123 2.70 -8.65 6.68
CA SER A 123 2.33 -7.48 5.88
C SER A 123 2.57 -6.25 6.74
N CYS A 124 3.57 -5.45 6.36
CA CYS A 124 4.20 -4.47 7.25
C CYS A 124 4.28 -3.07 6.63
N TYR A 125 3.61 -2.12 7.27
CA TYR A 125 3.81 -0.68 7.08
C TYR A 125 4.28 0.03 8.37
N GLY A 126 4.41 -0.75 9.44
CA GLY A 126 4.83 -0.33 10.77
C GLY A 126 5.77 -1.35 11.40
N PHE A 127 5.25 -2.16 12.28
CA PHE A 127 6.02 -3.01 13.19
C PHE A 127 5.84 -4.52 12.99
N ALA A 128 4.95 -4.98 12.08
CA ALA A 128 4.61 -6.41 11.94
C ALA A 128 5.84 -7.32 11.75
N LYS A 129 6.93 -6.82 11.16
CA LYS A 129 8.20 -7.58 11.04
C LYS A 129 8.96 -7.78 12.36
N MET A 130 8.56 -7.09 13.46
CA MET A 130 9.17 -7.25 14.79
C MET A 130 8.65 -8.47 15.57
N LEU A 131 8.02 -9.40 14.90
CA LEU A 131 7.48 -10.64 15.46
C LEU A 131 8.57 -11.61 15.98
N PRO A 132 8.25 -12.54 16.90
CA PRO A 132 9.17 -13.57 17.35
C PRO A 132 9.26 -14.66 16.28
N LYS A 133 10.39 -14.77 15.56
CA LYS A 133 10.62 -15.85 14.61
C LYS A 133 11.08 -17.12 15.34
N PRO A 134 10.32 -18.25 15.32
CA PRO A 134 10.76 -19.54 15.86
C PRO A 134 12.01 -20.04 15.14
N LYS A 135 12.80 -20.86 15.86
CA LYS A 135 13.95 -21.53 15.25
C LYS A 135 13.49 -22.49 14.14
N GLY A 136 14.08 -22.36 12.97
CA GLY A 136 13.72 -23.16 11.78
C GLY A 136 12.61 -22.55 10.92
N ALA A 137 11.83 -21.59 11.43
CA ALA A 137 10.82 -20.92 10.63
C ALA A 137 11.44 -19.94 9.64
N VAL A 138 10.82 -19.80 8.48
CA VAL A 138 11.14 -18.78 7.48
C VAL A 138 10.21 -17.59 7.64
N HIS A 139 10.77 -16.37 7.60
CA HIS A 139 10.00 -15.14 7.67
C HIS A 139 10.13 -14.33 6.36
N VAL A 140 9.00 -14.18 5.69
CA VAL A 140 8.82 -13.35 4.50
C VAL A 140 8.06 -12.08 4.88
N CYS A 141 8.63 -10.91 4.63
CA CYS A 141 7.99 -9.64 4.91
C CYS A 141 7.53 -8.96 3.61
N TYR A 142 6.21 -8.87 3.41
CA TYR A 142 5.62 -7.98 2.42
C TYR A 142 5.64 -6.56 2.98
N CYS A 143 6.57 -5.76 2.50
CA CYS A 143 6.85 -4.42 3.01
C CYS A 143 6.11 -3.37 2.18
N HIS A 144 5.12 -2.71 2.80
CA HIS A 144 4.44 -1.57 2.17
C HIS A 144 5.32 -0.32 2.17
N THR A 145 6.12 -0.17 3.20
CA THR A 145 7.16 0.84 3.35
C THR A 145 7.96 0.57 4.63
N PRO A 146 9.26 0.83 4.69
CA PRO A 146 9.95 1.03 5.96
C PRO A 146 9.24 2.10 6.77
N THR A 147 9.07 1.86 8.06
CA THR A 147 8.19 2.67 8.94
C THR A 147 8.44 4.18 8.76
N ARG A 148 7.60 4.85 7.94
CA ARG A 148 7.82 6.23 7.45
C ARG A 148 8.17 7.22 8.55
N TRP A 149 7.38 7.26 9.63
CA TRP A 149 7.55 8.22 10.71
C TRP A 149 8.82 7.97 11.55
N ILE A 150 9.47 6.82 11.41
CA ILE A 150 10.77 6.52 12.00
C ILE A 150 11.91 6.97 11.07
N TRP A 151 11.82 6.60 9.78
CA TRP A 151 12.91 6.80 8.82
C TRP A 151 12.84 8.15 8.10
N ARG A 152 11.64 8.69 7.90
CA ARG A 152 11.38 10.00 7.29
C ARG A 152 10.71 10.95 8.30
N TYR A 153 11.22 10.94 9.53
CA TYR A 153 10.66 11.74 10.63
C TYR A 153 10.66 13.24 10.30
N GLU A 154 11.70 13.75 9.65
CA GLU A 154 11.84 15.15 9.28
C GLU A 154 10.75 15.62 8.30
N ASP A 155 10.34 14.76 7.37
CA ASP A 155 9.22 15.06 6.44
C ASP A 155 7.88 15.20 7.18
N TYR A 156 7.74 14.50 8.30
CA TYR A 156 6.54 14.59 9.15
C TYR A 156 6.50 15.86 9.98
N ILE A 157 7.66 16.27 10.53
CA ILE A 157 7.75 17.43 11.44
C ILE A 157 7.78 18.74 10.67
N SER A 158 8.35 18.78 9.47
CA SER A 158 8.48 20.01 8.68
C SER A 158 7.15 20.73 8.42
N ARG A 159 6.03 20.05 8.68
CA ARG A 159 4.67 20.57 8.52
C ARG A 159 3.90 20.74 9.84
N GLU A 160 4.52 20.41 10.97
CA GLU A 160 3.91 20.57 12.30
C GLU A 160 4.84 21.42 13.17
N THR A 161 4.33 22.51 13.73
CA THR A 161 5.06 23.36 14.68
C THR A 161 5.09 22.64 16.05
N LEU A 162 6.03 21.71 16.24
CA LEU A 162 6.22 21.04 17.53
C LEU A 162 7.07 21.89 18.47
N ASN A 163 6.72 21.83 19.76
CA ASN A 163 7.56 22.40 20.82
C ASN A 163 8.98 21.76 20.73
N PRO A 164 10.07 22.58 20.84
CA PRO A 164 11.46 22.09 20.73
C PRO A 164 11.79 20.94 21.67
N VAL A 165 11.25 20.93 22.90
CA VAL A 165 11.44 19.86 23.89
C VAL A 165 10.79 18.55 23.40
N VAL A 166 9.54 18.64 22.93
CA VAL A 166 8.82 17.48 22.36
C VAL A 166 9.57 16.94 21.16
N ASN A 167 10.06 17.80 20.27
CA ASN A 167 10.87 17.40 19.11
C ASN A 167 12.15 16.69 19.52
N ALA A 168 12.89 17.18 20.53
CA ALA A 168 14.12 16.55 21.03
C ALA A 168 13.84 15.15 21.62
N VAL A 169 12.73 14.98 22.36
CA VAL A 169 12.31 13.67 22.90
C VAL A 169 11.95 12.71 21.79
N LEU A 170 11.09 13.14 20.84
CA LEU A 170 10.68 12.32 19.69
C LEU A 170 11.86 11.91 18.81
N SER A 171 12.83 12.80 18.59
CA SER A 171 14.06 12.48 17.85
C SER A 171 14.89 11.37 18.53
N ARG A 172 14.97 11.36 19.86
CA ARG A 172 15.65 10.27 20.61
C ARG A 172 14.88 8.96 20.53
N VAL A 173 13.56 9.02 20.66
CA VAL A 173 12.67 7.85 20.55
C VAL A 173 12.74 7.25 19.14
N THR A 174 12.70 8.07 18.09
CA THR A 174 12.80 7.57 16.71
C THR A 174 14.15 6.92 16.44
N ARG A 175 15.25 7.44 17.01
CA ARG A 175 16.58 6.81 16.89
C ARG A 175 16.61 5.42 17.53
N LEU A 176 16.04 5.28 18.73
CA LEU A 176 15.91 3.96 19.39
C LEU A 176 15.07 3.01 18.54
N LEU A 177 13.95 3.48 18.04
CA LEU A 177 13.04 2.67 17.21
C LEU A 177 13.68 2.29 15.87
N ARG A 178 14.53 3.14 15.26
CA ARG A 178 15.34 2.76 14.08
C ARG A 178 16.23 1.55 14.38
N GLY A 179 16.88 1.53 15.53
CA GLY A 179 17.72 0.39 15.95
C GLY A 179 16.90 -0.91 16.13
N LEU A 180 15.70 -0.83 16.69
CA LEU A 180 14.80 -1.98 16.82
C LEU A 180 14.27 -2.43 15.45
N ASP A 181 13.93 -1.49 14.58
CA ASP A 181 13.44 -1.72 13.23
C ASP A 181 14.51 -2.40 12.36
N GLN A 182 15.75 -1.94 12.45
CA GLN A 182 16.91 -2.56 11.79
C GLN A 182 17.18 -3.99 12.29
N LYS A 183 17.08 -4.23 13.61
CA LYS A 183 17.22 -5.59 14.16
C LYS A 183 16.12 -6.52 13.63
N ALA A 184 14.89 -6.04 13.52
CA ALA A 184 13.79 -6.80 12.95
C ALA A 184 14.02 -7.10 11.47
N ALA A 185 14.51 -6.12 10.70
CA ALA A 185 14.87 -6.31 9.31
C ALA A 185 15.97 -7.35 9.12
N ASN A 186 16.99 -7.37 10.00
CA ASN A 186 18.05 -8.38 9.97
C ASN A 186 17.57 -9.78 10.33
N ASN A 187 16.48 -9.90 11.10
CA ASN A 187 15.86 -11.19 11.46
C ASN A 187 14.80 -11.67 10.44
N THR A 188 14.47 -10.85 9.46
CA THR A 188 13.61 -11.20 8.33
C THR A 188 14.44 -11.91 7.26
N ASP A 189 13.98 -13.07 6.75
CA ASP A 189 14.74 -13.83 5.76
C ASP A 189 14.60 -13.22 4.37
N PHE A 190 13.37 -12.90 3.96
CA PHE A 190 13.06 -12.35 2.64
C PHE A 190 12.18 -11.11 2.72
N PHE A 191 12.45 -10.16 1.83
CA PHE A 191 11.61 -8.99 1.65
C PHE A 191 10.94 -8.99 0.28
N ILE A 192 9.65 -8.69 0.28
CA ILE A 192 8.87 -8.34 -0.90
C ILE A 192 8.53 -6.85 -0.76
N ALA A 193 8.98 -6.03 -1.69
CA ALA A 193 8.63 -4.62 -1.76
C ALA A 193 7.36 -4.44 -2.60
N ASN A 194 6.43 -3.61 -2.15
CA ASN A 194 5.19 -3.33 -2.90
C ASN A 194 5.39 -2.41 -4.10
N SER A 195 6.58 -1.84 -4.28
CA SER A 195 6.91 -0.89 -5.36
C SER A 195 8.41 -0.75 -5.51
N THR A 196 8.82 -0.18 -6.65
CA THR A 196 10.23 0.11 -6.94
C THR A 196 10.83 1.04 -5.89
N VAL A 197 10.13 2.12 -5.54
CA VAL A 197 10.61 3.08 -4.52
C VAL A 197 10.72 2.46 -3.13
N VAL A 198 9.88 1.48 -2.80
CA VAL A 198 9.99 0.77 -1.52
C VAL A 198 11.16 -0.21 -1.52
N ALA A 199 11.47 -0.85 -2.65
CA ALA A 199 12.68 -1.67 -2.78
C ALA A 199 13.96 -0.85 -2.57
N GLU A 200 14.02 0.36 -3.15
CA GLU A 200 15.12 1.30 -2.93
C GLU A 200 15.25 1.67 -1.44
N ARG A 201 14.14 1.98 -0.76
CA ARG A 201 14.14 2.28 0.68
C ARG A 201 14.53 1.10 1.56
N ILE A 202 14.15 -0.12 1.20
CA ILE A 202 14.58 -1.34 1.91
C ILE A 202 16.10 -1.47 1.79
N ARG A 203 16.66 -1.23 0.62
CA ARG A 203 18.13 -1.23 0.41
C ARG A 203 18.79 -0.10 1.19
N GLU A 204 18.28 1.12 1.11
CA GLU A 204 18.85 2.29 1.79
C GLU A 204 18.82 2.16 3.32
N TYR A 205 17.65 1.79 3.89
CA TYR A 205 17.46 1.85 5.34
C TYR A 205 17.84 0.55 6.04
N TYR A 206 17.65 -0.60 5.39
CA TYR A 206 17.89 -1.90 5.99
C TYR A 206 19.15 -2.60 5.48
N ASN A 207 19.77 -2.08 4.41
CA ASN A 207 20.86 -2.74 3.68
C ASN A 207 20.48 -4.19 3.32
N ARG A 208 19.24 -4.39 2.82
CA ARG A 208 18.68 -5.67 2.44
C ARG A 208 18.17 -5.63 1.00
N ASP A 209 18.30 -6.76 0.34
CA ASP A 209 17.66 -6.95 -0.98
C ASP A 209 16.19 -7.32 -0.80
N SER A 210 15.40 -7.02 -1.84
CA SER A 210 13.98 -7.38 -1.94
C SER A 210 13.62 -7.66 -3.40
N ILE A 211 12.59 -8.50 -3.60
CA ILE A 211 11.91 -8.54 -4.89
C ILE A 211 10.80 -7.49 -4.91
N VAL A 212 10.48 -6.97 -6.08
CA VAL A 212 9.31 -6.09 -6.26
C VAL A 212 8.13 -6.95 -6.67
N MET A 213 7.03 -6.84 -5.92
CA MET A 213 5.76 -7.47 -6.25
C MET A 213 4.64 -6.48 -5.96
N PHE A 214 4.10 -5.90 -7.02
CA PHE A 214 3.06 -4.89 -6.94
C PHE A 214 1.80 -5.47 -6.29
N PRO A 215 1.12 -4.70 -5.42
CA PRO A 215 -0.14 -5.12 -4.82
C PRO A 215 -1.26 -5.15 -5.84
N ALA A 216 -2.23 -5.99 -5.58
CA ALA A 216 -3.37 -6.19 -6.46
C ALA A 216 -4.50 -5.19 -6.27
N ILE A 217 -5.26 -4.98 -7.33
CA ILE A 217 -6.62 -4.45 -7.31
C ILE A 217 -7.62 -5.53 -7.72
N ASP A 218 -8.87 -5.36 -7.35
CA ASP A 218 -9.99 -6.18 -7.81
C ASP A 218 -10.64 -5.49 -9.01
N CYS A 219 -10.19 -5.82 -10.22
CA CYS A 219 -10.69 -5.22 -11.44
C CYS A 219 -12.19 -5.46 -11.67
N SER A 220 -12.76 -6.54 -11.12
CA SER A 220 -14.18 -6.85 -11.26
C SER A 220 -15.12 -5.82 -10.63
N ARG A 221 -14.62 -5.00 -9.71
CA ARG A 221 -15.38 -3.93 -9.04
C ARG A 221 -15.56 -2.68 -9.88
N PHE A 222 -14.85 -2.57 -10.98
CA PHE A 222 -14.79 -1.37 -11.80
C PHE A 222 -15.29 -1.67 -13.21
N THR A 223 -16.02 -0.73 -13.78
CA THR A 223 -16.57 -0.82 -15.14
C THR A 223 -16.16 0.41 -15.94
N VAL A 224 -15.95 0.23 -17.23
CA VAL A 224 -15.75 1.33 -18.16
C VAL A 224 -17.12 1.88 -18.55
N ALA A 225 -17.39 3.15 -18.27
CA ALA A 225 -18.64 3.80 -18.70
C ALA A 225 -18.47 4.39 -20.10
N ASP A 226 -19.56 4.32 -20.90
CA ASP A 226 -19.60 4.85 -22.27
C ASP A 226 -19.50 6.37 -22.33
N GLN A 227 -19.92 7.04 -21.24
CA GLN A 227 -19.91 8.50 -21.12
C GLN A 227 -19.06 8.98 -19.96
N THR A 228 -18.51 10.18 -20.10
CA THR A 228 -17.80 10.89 -19.04
C THR A 228 -18.55 12.15 -18.67
N ASP A 229 -18.63 12.40 -17.39
CA ASP A 229 -19.08 13.68 -16.85
C ASP A 229 -17.91 14.69 -16.81
N ASP A 230 -18.24 15.97 -16.75
CA ASP A 230 -17.25 17.05 -16.74
C ASP A 230 -16.79 17.37 -15.31
N TYR A 231 -16.12 16.41 -14.64
CA TYR A 231 -15.47 16.63 -13.37
C TYR A 231 -14.15 15.85 -13.24
N TYR A 232 -13.22 16.40 -12.49
CA TYR A 232 -12.03 15.71 -12.00
C TYR A 232 -12.32 15.07 -10.64
N LEU A 233 -11.57 14.02 -10.29
CA LEU A 233 -11.81 13.27 -9.07
C LEU A 233 -10.53 13.11 -8.26
N VAL A 234 -10.62 13.33 -6.95
CA VAL A 234 -9.62 12.93 -5.96
C VAL A 234 -10.26 11.98 -4.97
N ILE A 235 -9.64 10.82 -4.72
CA ILE A 235 -10.04 9.89 -3.66
C ILE A 235 -8.84 9.72 -2.74
N SER A 236 -8.91 10.29 -1.53
CA SER A 236 -7.78 10.26 -0.63
C SER A 236 -8.18 10.48 0.82
N ARG A 237 -7.35 9.99 1.74
CA ARG A 237 -7.38 10.51 3.09
C ARG A 237 -6.91 11.96 3.07
N LEU A 238 -7.72 12.88 3.61
CA LEU A 238 -7.39 14.31 3.62
C LEU A 238 -6.33 14.61 4.70
N ALA A 239 -5.08 14.49 4.31
CA ALA A 239 -3.89 14.75 5.13
C ALA A 239 -2.86 15.53 4.30
N GLY A 240 -2.10 16.41 4.91
CA GLY A 240 -1.22 17.36 4.22
C GLY A 240 -0.25 16.75 3.21
N TYR A 241 0.28 15.52 3.47
CA TYR A 241 1.19 14.85 2.55
C TYR A 241 0.52 14.35 1.25
N LYS A 242 -0.80 14.22 1.23
CA LYS A 242 -1.58 13.82 0.03
C LYS A 242 -1.75 14.95 -0.98
N ARG A 243 -1.41 16.17 -0.60
CA ARG A 243 -1.36 17.34 -1.47
C ARG A 243 -2.64 17.61 -2.25
N VAL A 244 -3.82 17.33 -1.65
CA VAL A 244 -5.12 17.64 -2.25
C VAL A 244 -5.28 19.16 -2.50
N ASP A 245 -4.53 19.97 -1.76
CA ASP A 245 -4.40 21.41 -1.97
C ASP A 245 -4.02 21.77 -3.42
N LEU A 246 -3.12 21.01 -4.06
CA LEU A 246 -2.69 21.27 -5.45
C LEU A 246 -3.84 21.03 -6.43
N ALA A 247 -4.63 19.98 -6.22
CA ALA A 247 -5.79 19.68 -7.07
C ALA A 247 -6.87 20.77 -6.95
N ILE A 248 -7.14 21.23 -5.73
CA ILE A 248 -8.09 22.33 -5.48
C ILE A 248 -7.62 23.63 -6.16
N GLN A 249 -6.36 24.01 -5.95
CA GLN A 249 -5.79 25.23 -6.57
C GLN A 249 -5.83 25.16 -8.09
N ALA A 250 -5.38 24.03 -8.68
CA ALA A 250 -5.39 23.85 -10.13
C ALA A 250 -6.81 23.91 -10.71
N CYS A 251 -7.78 23.27 -10.07
CA CYS A 251 -9.18 23.28 -10.53
C CYS A 251 -9.83 24.66 -10.36
N ASN A 252 -9.56 25.39 -9.26
CA ASN A 252 -10.04 26.76 -9.08
C ASN A 252 -9.52 27.68 -10.18
N GLU A 253 -8.20 27.65 -10.46
CA GLU A 253 -7.57 28.52 -11.47
C GLU A 253 -8.01 28.18 -12.91
N LEU A 254 -8.32 26.92 -13.20
CA LEU A 254 -8.82 26.48 -14.50
C LEU A 254 -10.35 26.53 -14.64
N GLY A 255 -11.09 26.87 -13.58
CA GLY A 255 -12.55 26.81 -13.56
C GLY A 255 -13.10 25.39 -13.80
N ARG A 256 -12.41 24.36 -13.34
CA ARG A 256 -12.79 22.94 -13.52
C ARG A 256 -13.52 22.41 -12.30
N LYS A 257 -14.54 21.56 -12.53
CA LYS A 257 -15.24 20.87 -11.46
C LYS A 257 -14.34 19.80 -10.84
N LEU A 258 -14.31 19.73 -9.51
CA LEU A 258 -13.58 18.72 -8.75
C LEU A 258 -14.48 18.09 -7.68
N ILE A 259 -14.51 16.77 -7.65
CA ILE A 259 -15.10 16.02 -6.55
C ILE A 259 -13.96 15.44 -5.69
N VAL A 260 -13.99 15.76 -4.38
CA VAL A 260 -13.04 15.28 -3.38
C VAL A 260 -13.73 14.25 -2.50
N VAL A 261 -13.32 12.99 -2.61
CA VAL A 261 -13.83 11.88 -1.80
C VAL A 261 -12.82 11.55 -0.71
N GLY A 262 -13.27 11.53 0.53
CA GLY A 262 -12.47 11.16 1.69
C GLY A 262 -12.66 12.07 2.88
N GLU A 263 -12.01 11.66 3.97
CA GLU A 263 -12.02 12.36 5.26
C GLU A 263 -10.60 12.47 5.82
N GLY A 264 -10.35 13.45 6.64
CA GLY A 264 -9.07 13.60 7.32
C GLY A 264 -8.88 14.93 8.03
N PRO A 265 -7.77 15.06 8.78
CA PRO A 265 -7.54 16.25 9.63
C PRO A 265 -7.34 17.54 8.82
N ASP A 266 -7.00 17.44 7.52
CA ASP A 266 -6.74 18.60 6.65
C ASP A 266 -8.02 19.15 5.98
N ARG A 267 -9.18 18.46 6.16
CA ARG A 267 -10.45 18.83 5.53
C ARG A 267 -10.84 20.30 5.74
N PRO A 268 -10.82 20.85 6.98
CA PRO A 268 -11.24 22.25 7.19
C PRO A 268 -10.38 23.26 6.41
N ARG A 269 -9.07 23.02 6.33
CA ARG A 269 -8.16 23.87 5.55
C ARG A 269 -8.45 23.77 4.05
N LEU A 270 -8.70 22.58 3.55
CA LEU A 270 -9.00 22.33 2.15
C LEU A 270 -10.35 22.93 1.73
N GLU A 271 -11.37 22.82 2.58
CA GLU A 271 -12.68 23.49 2.37
C GLU A 271 -12.54 25.02 2.32
N GLY A 272 -11.68 25.60 3.17
CA GLY A 272 -11.40 27.03 3.16
C GLY A 272 -10.67 27.53 1.88
N MET A 273 -10.10 26.62 1.08
CA MET A 273 -9.45 26.94 -0.20
C MET A 273 -10.36 26.70 -1.42
N ALA A 274 -11.48 26.01 -1.21
CA ALA A 274 -12.34 25.55 -2.28
C ALA A 274 -13.20 26.70 -2.84
N GLY A 275 -13.23 26.83 -4.17
CA GLY A 275 -14.20 27.65 -4.88
C GLY A 275 -15.48 26.89 -5.20
N ASP A 276 -16.42 27.55 -5.87
CA ASP A 276 -17.78 27.03 -6.14
C ASP A 276 -17.80 25.73 -6.99
N GLN A 277 -16.72 25.45 -7.71
CA GLN A 277 -16.61 24.24 -8.55
C GLN A 277 -16.09 23.00 -7.79
N ILE A 278 -15.78 23.14 -6.50
CA ILE A 278 -15.18 22.06 -5.70
C ILE A 278 -16.23 21.47 -4.75
N THR A 279 -16.43 20.16 -4.82
CA THR A 279 -17.38 19.45 -3.98
C THR A 279 -16.67 18.43 -3.08
N PHE A 280 -16.93 18.45 -1.78
CA PHE A 280 -16.45 17.46 -0.82
C PHE A 280 -17.55 16.42 -0.55
N ALA A 281 -17.41 15.23 -1.10
CA ALA A 281 -18.37 14.15 -0.94
C ALA A 281 -18.24 13.39 0.40
N GLY A 282 -17.18 13.70 1.19
CA GLY A 282 -16.89 12.96 2.40
C GLY A 282 -16.51 11.51 2.12
N ARG A 283 -16.80 10.60 3.04
CA ARG A 283 -16.54 9.17 2.85
C ARG A 283 -17.66 8.52 2.02
N ALA A 284 -17.29 7.99 0.88
CA ALA A 284 -18.21 7.29 -0.03
C ALA A 284 -18.14 5.75 0.14
N PRO A 285 -19.24 5.02 -0.01
CA PRO A 285 -19.27 3.57 -0.17
C PRO A 285 -18.49 3.14 -1.43
N ASP A 286 -18.01 1.89 -1.44
CA ASP A 286 -17.23 1.35 -2.54
C ASP A 286 -17.93 1.41 -3.90
N GLU A 287 -19.25 1.17 -3.95
CA GLU A 287 -20.06 1.28 -5.17
C GLU A 287 -20.11 2.71 -5.70
N GLN A 288 -20.26 3.69 -4.81
CA GLN A 288 -20.23 5.10 -5.20
C GLN A 288 -18.85 5.53 -5.67
N VAL A 289 -17.78 5.01 -5.04
CA VAL A 289 -16.40 5.22 -5.48
C VAL A 289 -16.20 4.69 -6.90
N ALA A 290 -16.66 3.46 -7.19
CA ALA A 290 -16.56 2.86 -8.52
C ALA A 290 -17.36 3.67 -9.56
N HIS A 291 -18.56 4.14 -9.22
CA HIS A 291 -19.35 5.01 -10.09
C HIS A 291 -18.64 6.34 -10.39
N LEU A 292 -18.11 7.02 -9.36
CA LEU A 292 -17.39 8.28 -9.55
C LEU A 292 -16.12 8.09 -10.40
N LEU A 293 -15.41 6.98 -10.21
CA LEU A 293 -14.24 6.64 -11.04
C LEU A 293 -14.62 6.41 -12.50
N SER A 294 -15.69 5.68 -12.76
CA SER A 294 -16.10 5.36 -14.15
C SER A 294 -16.60 6.56 -14.95
N HIS A 295 -17.03 7.64 -14.30
CA HIS A 295 -17.62 8.81 -14.96
C HIS A 295 -16.73 10.06 -14.91
N CYS A 296 -15.65 10.10 -14.12
CA CYS A 296 -14.80 11.28 -14.06
C CYS A 296 -14.06 11.51 -15.39
N LYS A 297 -13.73 12.78 -15.68
CA LYS A 297 -12.88 13.16 -16.81
C LYS A 297 -11.47 12.62 -16.67
N ALA A 298 -10.88 12.78 -15.47
CA ALA A 298 -9.60 12.20 -15.08
C ALA A 298 -9.50 12.11 -13.55
N PHE A 299 -8.66 11.19 -13.08
CA PHE A 299 -8.33 11.04 -11.68
C PHE A 299 -7.07 11.86 -11.34
N LEU A 300 -7.11 12.66 -10.27
CA LEU A 300 -5.98 13.47 -9.82
C LEU A 300 -5.27 12.80 -8.65
N PHE A 301 -3.95 12.60 -8.78
CA PHE A 301 -3.10 11.93 -7.80
C PHE A 301 -1.90 12.82 -7.43
N PRO A 302 -2.11 13.88 -6.60
CA PRO A 302 -1.13 14.94 -6.41
C PRO A 302 -0.04 14.64 -5.39
N GLY A 303 -0.19 13.61 -4.55
CA GLY A 303 0.77 13.26 -3.50
C GLY A 303 1.79 12.21 -3.91
N GLU A 304 2.98 12.26 -3.27
CA GLU A 304 3.94 11.15 -3.34
C GLU A 304 3.48 9.99 -2.46
N GLU A 305 3.22 8.83 -3.07
CA GLU A 305 2.77 7.62 -2.40
C GLU A 305 3.79 6.49 -2.55
N ASP A 306 3.68 5.46 -1.71
CA ASP A 306 4.56 4.30 -1.80
C ASP A 306 4.22 3.41 -3.01
N PHE A 307 2.94 3.28 -3.36
CA PHE A 307 2.45 2.60 -4.56
C PHE A 307 1.28 3.37 -5.19
N GLY A 308 0.12 3.40 -4.52
CA GLY A 308 -1.09 4.03 -5.04
C GLY A 308 -1.99 3.03 -5.77
N LEU A 309 -2.96 2.46 -5.05
CA LEU A 309 -3.97 1.57 -5.66
C LEU A 309 -4.98 2.37 -6.50
N THR A 310 -5.34 3.57 -6.06
CA THR A 310 -6.39 4.38 -6.69
C THR A 310 -6.10 4.79 -8.14
N PRO A 311 -4.86 5.08 -8.57
CA PRO A 311 -4.51 5.22 -9.98
C PRO A 311 -4.87 4.00 -10.83
N LEU A 312 -4.62 2.80 -10.32
CA LEU A 312 -5.00 1.56 -11.01
C LEU A 312 -6.52 1.33 -11.01
N GLU A 313 -7.22 1.71 -9.92
CA GLU A 313 -8.69 1.69 -9.86
C GLU A 313 -9.31 2.65 -10.89
N ALA A 314 -8.69 3.83 -11.11
CA ALA A 314 -9.09 4.75 -12.16
C ALA A 314 -8.84 4.18 -13.56
N ALA A 315 -7.66 3.60 -13.81
CA ALA A 315 -7.34 2.92 -15.07
C ALA A 315 -8.28 1.73 -15.32
N ALA A 316 -8.62 0.93 -14.29
CA ALA A 316 -9.61 -0.15 -14.35
C ALA A 316 -11.01 0.34 -14.72
N SER A 317 -11.31 1.60 -14.42
CA SER A 317 -12.55 2.30 -14.82
C SER A 317 -12.44 2.99 -16.18
N GLY A 318 -11.34 2.79 -16.93
CA GLY A 318 -11.10 3.41 -18.22
C GLY A 318 -10.80 4.92 -18.15
N ARG A 319 -10.30 5.43 -17.01
CA ARG A 319 -10.05 6.86 -16.81
C ARG A 319 -8.58 7.18 -16.63
N PRO A 320 -8.06 8.22 -17.32
CA PRO A 320 -6.66 8.60 -17.22
C PRO A 320 -6.34 9.21 -15.85
N VAL A 321 -5.07 9.13 -15.48
CA VAL A 321 -4.56 9.63 -14.20
C VAL A 321 -3.63 10.81 -14.42
N ILE A 322 -3.80 11.89 -13.66
CA ILE A 322 -2.85 13.00 -13.61
C ILE A 322 -2.11 12.90 -12.28
N ALA A 323 -0.86 12.46 -12.33
CA ALA A 323 -0.10 12.07 -11.15
C ALA A 323 1.17 12.91 -10.95
N PHE A 324 1.52 13.13 -9.69
CA PHE A 324 2.86 13.60 -9.38
C PHE A 324 3.88 12.51 -9.76
N GLY A 325 4.83 12.83 -10.65
CA GLY A 325 5.80 11.90 -11.22
C GLY A 325 6.86 11.46 -10.20
N LYS A 326 6.44 10.95 -9.03
CA LYS A 326 7.30 10.41 -7.97
C LYS A 326 6.65 9.25 -7.22
N GLY A 327 7.51 8.42 -6.65
CA GLY A 327 7.08 7.28 -5.85
C GLY A 327 6.37 6.23 -6.70
N GLY A 328 5.35 5.59 -6.13
CA GLY A 328 4.60 4.52 -6.79
C GLY A 328 3.77 4.96 -8.00
N ALA A 329 3.57 6.26 -8.22
CA ALA A 329 2.96 6.74 -9.46
C ALA A 329 3.79 6.37 -10.70
N LEU A 330 5.11 6.22 -10.57
CA LEU A 330 5.99 5.78 -11.65
C LEU A 330 5.83 4.30 -11.98
N ASP A 331 5.32 3.50 -11.04
CA ASP A 331 5.04 2.07 -11.25
C ASP A 331 3.61 1.84 -11.78
N THR A 332 2.67 2.77 -11.53
CA THR A 332 1.24 2.56 -11.81
C THR A 332 0.70 3.37 -12.99
N VAL A 333 1.37 4.45 -13.37
CA VAL A 333 0.94 5.36 -14.45
C VAL A 333 2.02 5.42 -15.52
N VAL A 334 1.65 5.15 -16.76
CA VAL A 334 2.52 5.26 -17.93
C VAL A 334 2.24 6.59 -18.61
N ASP A 335 3.22 7.52 -18.63
CA ASP A 335 3.05 8.87 -19.16
C ASP A 335 2.66 8.87 -20.64
N GLY A 336 1.58 9.57 -20.99
CA GLY A 336 1.02 9.61 -22.34
C GLY A 336 0.21 8.38 -22.76
N VAL A 337 0.15 7.31 -21.94
CA VAL A 337 -0.59 6.06 -22.22
C VAL A 337 -1.72 5.83 -21.25
N THR A 338 -1.44 5.85 -19.94
CA THR A 338 -2.47 5.66 -18.91
C THR A 338 -2.71 6.93 -18.06
N GLY A 339 -1.94 7.98 -18.32
CA GLY A 339 -2.07 9.24 -17.64
C GLY A 339 -0.99 10.24 -18.04
N VAL A 340 -0.87 11.28 -17.24
CA VAL A 340 0.13 12.35 -17.42
C VAL A 340 0.85 12.59 -16.10
N HIS A 341 2.18 12.63 -16.12
CA HIS A 341 2.96 13.01 -14.97
C HIS A 341 3.23 14.53 -14.94
N PHE A 342 3.11 15.14 -13.76
CA PHE A 342 3.64 16.47 -13.50
C PHE A 342 4.91 16.40 -12.64
N ALA A 343 5.89 17.25 -12.99
CA ALA A 343 7.26 17.10 -12.48
C ALA A 343 7.51 17.79 -11.13
N ARG A 344 6.78 18.86 -10.83
CA ARG A 344 6.96 19.66 -9.60
C ARG A 344 5.69 19.64 -8.76
N PRO A 345 5.78 19.53 -7.41
CA PRO A 345 4.61 19.48 -6.53
C PRO A 345 3.99 20.88 -6.33
N THR A 346 3.60 21.52 -7.45
CA THR A 346 2.99 22.85 -7.53
C THR A 346 1.69 22.80 -8.33
N ALA A 347 0.75 23.69 -8.02
CA ALA A 347 -0.51 23.80 -8.74
C ALA A 347 -0.28 24.13 -10.24
N GLU A 348 0.71 24.98 -10.55
CA GLU A 348 1.07 25.31 -11.92
C GLU A 348 1.48 24.08 -12.74
N SER A 349 2.41 23.26 -12.20
CA SER A 349 2.85 22.05 -12.90
C SER A 349 1.71 21.04 -13.07
N MET A 350 0.78 21.00 -12.12
CA MET A 350 -0.41 20.15 -12.21
C MET A 350 -1.41 20.68 -13.25
N LYS A 351 -1.62 22.02 -13.34
CA LYS A 351 -2.45 22.63 -14.39
C LYS A 351 -1.93 22.30 -15.79
N ASP A 352 -0.61 22.43 -16.00
CA ASP A 352 0.01 22.09 -17.28
C ASP A 352 -0.26 20.63 -17.66
N ALA A 353 -0.14 19.71 -16.69
CA ALA A 353 -0.46 18.31 -16.92
C ALA A 353 -1.96 18.06 -17.17
N MET A 354 -2.87 18.78 -16.49
CA MET A 354 -4.30 18.71 -16.76
C MET A 354 -4.62 19.18 -18.19
N LEU A 355 -4.09 20.31 -18.62
CA LEU A 355 -4.28 20.82 -19.98
C LEU A 355 -3.70 19.87 -21.03
N ARG A 356 -2.51 19.31 -20.78
CA ARG A 356 -1.92 18.27 -21.64
C ARG A 356 -2.82 17.04 -21.73
N ALA A 357 -3.37 16.56 -20.59
CA ALA A 357 -4.27 15.43 -20.57
C ALA A 357 -5.56 15.66 -21.36
N GLU A 358 -6.06 16.91 -21.42
CA GLU A 358 -7.25 17.29 -22.19
C GLU A 358 -7.01 17.24 -23.72
N THR A 359 -5.76 17.24 -24.19
CA THR A 359 -5.42 17.15 -25.62
C THR A 359 -5.22 15.71 -26.11
N ILE A 360 -5.19 14.75 -25.20
CA ILE A 360 -4.93 13.33 -25.52
C ILE A 360 -6.27 12.60 -25.73
N ALA A 361 -6.39 11.90 -26.85
CA ALA A 361 -7.50 10.97 -27.07
C ALA A 361 -7.21 9.67 -26.32
N TRP A 362 -7.78 9.53 -25.14
CA TRP A 362 -7.61 8.34 -24.29
C TRP A 362 -8.40 7.15 -24.85
N ASP A 363 -7.79 5.97 -24.86
CA ASP A 363 -8.46 4.70 -25.12
C ASP A 363 -8.85 4.05 -23.77
N PRO A 364 -10.14 4.05 -23.39
CA PRO A 364 -10.58 3.48 -22.13
C PRO A 364 -10.27 1.98 -21.98
N GLN A 365 -10.25 1.25 -23.12
CA GLN A 365 -9.94 -0.18 -23.10
C GLN A 365 -8.45 -0.46 -22.89
N ALA A 366 -7.58 0.36 -23.46
CA ALA A 366 -6.13 0.28 -23.21
C ALA A 366 -5.80 0.58 -21.75
N LEU A 367 -6.49 1.59 -21.15
CA LEU A 367 -6.38 1.90 -19.72
C LEU A 367 -6.80 0.70 -18.86
N ARG A 368 -7.95 0.10 -19.19
CA ARG A 368 -8.46 -1.10 -18.52
C ARG A 368 -7.49 -2.26 -18.60
N THR A 369 -6.97 -2.56 -19.80
CA THR A 369 -6.01 -3.66 -20.02
C THR A 369 -4.73 -3.48 -19.21
N HIS A 370 -4.23 -2.23 -19.09
CA HIS A 370 -3.10 -1.94 -18.22
C HIS A 370 -3.39 -2.29 -16.75
N ALA A 371 -4.57 -1.88 -16.24
CA ALA A 371 -4.98 -2.16 -14.87
C ALA A 371 -5.18 -3.66 -14.60
N GLU A 372 -5.65 -4.43 -15.58
CA GLU A 372 -5.84 -5.89 -15.49
C GLU A 372 -4.52 -6.62 -15.28
N GLY A 373 -3.38 -6.07 -15.71
CA GLY A 373 -2.05 -6.58 -15.36
C GLY A 373 -1.76 -6.58 -13.85
N PHE A 374 -2.52 -5.81 -13.06
CA PHE A 374 -2.44 -5.74 -11.61
C PHE A 374 -3.63 -6.42 -10.90
N ASP A 375 -4.40 -7.24 -11.62
CA ASP A 375 -5.52 -7.95 -11.01
C ASP A 375 -5.06 -8.97 -9.96
N ARG A 376 -5.94 -9.24 -8.99
CA ARG A 376 -5.71 -10.14 -7.87
C ARG A 376 -5.24 -11.54 -8.27
N ILE A 377 -5.66 -12.04 -9.43
CA ILE A 377 -5.27 -13.37 -9.87
C ILE A 377 -3.77 -13.44 -10.22
N HIS A 378 -3.24 -12.38 -10.83
CA HIS A 378 -1.81 -12.29 -11.15
C HIS A 378 -0.97 -12.16 -9.89
N PHE A 379 -1.43 -11.34 -8.94
CA PHE A 379 -0.78 -11.21 -7.63
C PHE A 379 -0.75 -12.55 -6.89
N ALA A 380 -1.90 -13.22 -6.77
CA ALA A 380 -2.00 -14.48 -6.05
C ALA A 380 -1.04 -15.54 -6.63
N ARG A 381 -0.99 -15.69 -7.96
CA ARG A 381 -0.08 -16.62 -8.63
C ARG A 381 1.39 -16.31 -8.36
N LYS A 382 1.81 -15.06 -8.60
CA LYS A 382 3.20 -14.63 -8.35
C LYS A 382 3.59 -14.81 -6.89
N PHE A 383 2.67 -14.48 -5.97
CA PHE A 383 2.91 -14.57 -4.53
C PHE A 383 3.04 -16.01 -4.06
N VAL A 384 2.12 -16.89 -4.47
CA VAL A 384 2.16 -18.32 -4.15
C VAL A 384 3.39 -18.99 -4.76
N HIS A 385 3.68 -18.71 -6.03
CA HIS A 385 4.87 -19.24 -6.71
C HIS A 385 6.17 -18.87 -5.96
N TYR A 386 6.33 -17.61 -5.59
CA TYR A 386 7.50 -17.17 -4.86
C TYR A 386 7.62 -17.82 -3.47
N LEU A 387 6.52 -17.97 -2.75
CA LEU A 387 6.53 -18.68 -1.47
C LEU A 387 6.83 -20.16 -1.65
N GLN A 388 6.34 -20.80 -2.72
CA GLN A 388 6.64 -22.20 -3.02
C GLN A 388 8.14 -22.39 -3.28
N GLN A 389 8.76 -21.52 -4.06
CA GLN A 389 10.23 -21.58 -4.28
C GLN A 389 11.01 -21.49 -2.98
N ILE A 390 10.59 -20.59 -2.05
CA ILE A 390 11.22 -20.46 -0.72
C ILE A 390 11.04 -21.74 0.10
N ILE A 391 9.85 -22.36 0.07
CA ILE A 391 9.56 -23.60 0.80
C ILE A 391 10.42 -24.74 0.25
N ASP A 392 10.50 -24.90 -1.06
CA ASP A 392 11.27 -25.97 -1.72
C ASP A 392 12.76 -25.89 -1.37
N GLU A 393 13.31 -24.68 -1.28
CA GLU A 393 14.70 -24.48 -0.88
C GLU A 393 14.97 -24.72 0.60
N ARG A 394 14.04 -24.34 1.47
CA ARG A 394 14.25 -24.33 2.92
C ARG A 394 13.69 -25.55 3.66
N HIS A 395 12.68 -26.19 3.07
CA HIS A 395 11.98 -27.34 3.64
C HIS A 395 11.84 -28.50 2.63
N PRO A 396 12.94 -29.01 2.03
CA PRO A 396 12.86 -30.01 0.99
C PRO A 396 12.19 -31.33 1.44
N LYS A 397 12.09 -31.59 2.75
CA LYS A 397 11.39 -32.75 3.31
C LYS A 397 9.86 -32.59 3.44
N ALA A 398 9.33 -31.41 3.20
CA ALA A 398 7.88 -31.17 3.30
C ALA A 398 7.13 -31.57 2.02
N LEU A 399 7.86 -31.96 0.98
CA LEU A 399 7.36 -32.37 -0.34
C LEU A 399 7.37 -33.89 -0.54
N ALA A 400 7.98 -34.66 0.36
CA ALA A 400 8.00 -36.13 0.39
C ALA A 400 6.90 -36.66 1.31
#